data_53bcaa9c7a49dbed994dcddbbeeefa6d
#
_entry.id   53bcaa9c7a49dbed994dcddbbeeefa6d
#
_cell.length_a   1.000
_cell.length_b   1.000
_cell.length_c   1.000
_cell.angle_alpha   90.00
_cell.angle_beta   90.00
_cell.angle_gamma   90.00
#
_symmetry.space_group_name_H-M   'P 1'
#
loop_
_entity.id
_entity.type
_entity.pdbx_description
1 polymer ?
#
loop_
_entity_poly.entity_id
_entity_poly.type
_entity_poly.pdbx_seq_one_letter_code
_entity_poly.pdbx_strand_id
1 'polypeptide(L)'
;MSLSSNALCAKAKAMYGGRLNKNVYLDLTRKQTIGEVVSYLKSQTSYADALKDINIRHVHRGQIEDCLNQEYYHRCAKLMKYSSKSDEDFYLFEIIGVEINLIMDKLVSLQAK
;
A
#
# COMPACT_ATOMS: atom_id res chain seq x y z
N MET A 1 6.43 -24.57 -16.90
CA MET A 1 5.59 -23.54 -16.27
C MET A 1 4.49 -23.11 -17.21
N SER A 2 3.29 -22.97 -16.69
CA SER A 2 2.18 -22.47 -17.49
C SER A 2 2.34 -20.96 -17.74
N LEU A 3 1.72 -20.47 -18.82
CA LEU A 3 1.70 -19.03 -19.13
C LEU A 3 1.09 -18.23 -17.98
N SER A 4 0.08 -18.79 -17.29
CA SER A 4 -0.56 -18.13 -16.16
C SER A 4 0.39 -17.95 -14.98
N SER A 5 1.26 -18.91 -14.69
CA SER A 5 2.28 -18.79 -13.63
C SER A 5 3.28 -17.69 -13.94
N ASN A 6 3.71 -17.59 -15.20
CA ASN A 6 4.64 -16.55 -15.61
C ASN A 6 4.01 -15.16 -15.53
N ALA A 7 2.75 -15.04 -15.92
CA ALA A 7 2.01 -13.77 -15.82
C ALA A 7 1.83 -13.35 -14.37
N LEU A 8 1.50 -14.29 -13.50
CA LEU A 8 1.37 -14.02 -12.06
C LEU A 8 2.68 -13.55 -11.46
N CYS A 9 3.79 -14.24 -11.74
CA CYS A 9 5.10 -13.85 -11.25
C CYS A 9 5.50 -12.46 -11.74
N ALA A 10 5.27 -12.16 -13.02
CA ALA A 10 5.58 -10.85 -13.58
C ALA A 10 4.75 -9.75 -12.89
N LYS A 11 3.46 -10.00 -12.67
CA LYS A 11 2.58 -9.04 -12.00
C LYS A 11 2.98 -8.83 -10.55
N ALA A 12 3.28 -9.90 -9.83
CA ALA A 12 3.72 -9.83 -8.43
C ALA A 12 5.02 -9.07 -8.30
N LYS A 13 5.99 -9.30 -9.19
CA LYS A 13 7.27 -8.58 -9.20
C LYS A 13 7.07 -7.11 -9.49
N ALA A 14 6.18 -6.76 -10.40
CA ALA A 14 5.87 -5.35 -10.70
C ALA A 14 5.27 -4.66 -9.48
N MET A 15 4.35 -5.31 -8.78
CA MET A 15 3.75 -4.76 -7.55
C MET A 15 4.79 -4.65 -6.43
N TYR A 16 5.67 -5.64 -6.29
CA TYR A 16 6.75 -5.61 -5.31
C TYR A 16 7.73 -4.49 -5.60
N GLY A 17 8.04 -4.24 -6.87
CA GLY A 17 8.90 -3.14 -7.29
C GLY A 17 8.35 -1.77 -6.92
N GLY A 18 7.02 -1.67 -6.80
CA GLY A 18 6.36 -0.42 -6.37
C GLY A 18 6.23 -0.26 -4.86
N ARG A 19 6.75 -1.21 -4.07
CA ARG A 19 6.65 -1.14 -2.61
C ARG A 19 7.45 0.01 -2.03
N LEU A 20 7.12 0.37 -0.79
CA LEU A 20 7.88 1.39 -0.07
C LEU A 20 9.28 0.88 0.27
N ASN A 21 10.29 1.69 0.04
CA ASN A 21 11.65 1.37 0.40
C ASN A 21 12.03 1.98 1.75
N LYS A 22 13.25 1.68 2.23
CA LYS A 22 13.74 2.15 3.53
C LYS A 22 13.69 3.68 3.64
N ASN A 23 14.06 4.39 2.58
CA ASN A 23 14.09 5.86 2.59
C ASN A 23 12.68 6.43 2.74
N VAL A 24 11.70 5.82 2.09
CA VAL A 24 10.29 6.22 2.20
C VAL A 24 9.81 6.03 3.63
N TYR A 25 10.11 4.89 4.27
CA TYR A 25 9.74 4.66 5.67
C TYR A 25 10.37 5.69 6.60
N LEU A 26 11.65 6.01 6.39
CA LEU A 26 12.33 7.04 7.20
C LEU A 26 11.65 8.40 7.03
N ASP A 27 11.31 8.77 5.82
CA ASP A 27 10.62 10.03 5.54
C ASP A 27 9.25 10.07 6.22
N LEU A 28 8.51 8.95 6.18
CA LEU A 28 7.20 8.86 6.83
C LEU A 28 7.30 9.05 8.35
N THR A 29 8.36 8.51 8.98
CA THR A 29 8.53 8.65 10.43
C THR A 29 8.71 10.10 10.86
N ARG A 30 9.16 10.97 9.96
CA ARG A 30 9.41 12.39 10.23
C ARG A 30 8.16 13.26 10.07
N LYS A 31 7.07 12.71 9.52
CA LYS A 31 5.83 13.47 9.32
C LYS A 31 5.15 13.74 10.67
N GLN A 32 4.56 14.92 10.80
CA GLN A 32 3.98 15.38 12.07
C GLN A 32 2.45 15.37 12.05
N THR A 33 1.84 15.34 10.87
CA THR A 33 0.38 15.38 10.74
C THR A 33 -0.11 14.32 9.76
N ILE A 34 -1.39 13.99 9.88
CA ILE A 34 -2.04 13.05 8.96
C ILE A 34 -2.03 13.62 7.53
N GLY A 35 -2.28 14.92 7.39
CA GLY A 35 -2.24 15.58 6.07
C GLY A 35 -0.88 15.47 5.41
N GLU A 36 0.20 15.60 6.17
CA GLU A 36 1.56 15.45 5.65
C GLU A 36 1.81 14.01 5.17
N VAL A 37 1.35 13.02 5.92
CA VAL A 37 1.48 11.60 5.55
C VAL A 37 0.75 11.37 4.21
N VAL A 38 -0.48 11.82 4.08
CA VAL A 38 -1.26 11.64 2.85
C VAL A 38 -0.59 12.34 1.67
N SER A 39 -0.16 13.60 1.87
CA SER A 39 0.50 14.36 0.83
C SER A 39 1.76 13.66 0.33
N TYR A 40 2.55 13.13 1.26
CA TYR A 40 3.75 12.39 0.92
C TYR A 40 3.43 11.11 0.14
N LEU A 41 2.46 10.34 0.61
CA LEU A 41 2.06 9.10 -0.06
C LEU A 41 1.54 9.37 -1.47
N LYS A 42 0.81 10.47 -1.68
CA LYS A 42 0.29 10.83 -2.99
C LYS A 42 1.38 11.25 -3.96
N SER A 43 2.44 11.89 -3.46
CA SER A 43 3.49 12.44 -4.33
C SER A 43 4.67 11.49 -4.56
N GLN A 44 4.93 10.57 -3.63
CA GLN A 44 6.18 9.81 -3.62
C GLN A 44 6.00 8.29 -3.65
N THR A 45 4.77 7.80 -3.68
CA THR A 45 4.55 6.35 -3.59
C THR A 45 3.53 5.86 -4.61
N SER A 46 3.41 4.52 -4.69
CA SER A 46 2.44 3.86 -5.54
C SER A 46 1.00 3.96 -5.01
N TYR A 47 0.80 4.60 -3.86
CA TYR A 47 -0.54 4.80 -3.28
C TYR A 47 -1.23 6.07 -3.77
N ALA A 48 -0.64 6.78 -4.73
CA ALA A 48 -1.20 8.03 -5.24
C ALA A 48 -2.64 7.87 -5.73
N ASP A 49 -2.92 6.83 -6.51
CA ASP A 49 -4.26 6.60 -7.05
C ASP A 49 -5.28 6.24 -5.96
N ALA A 50 -4.85 5.45 -4.98
CA ALA A 50 -5.71 5.04 -3.87
C ALA A 50 -6.18 6.23 -3.05
N LEU A 51 -5.36 7.27 -2.95
CA LEU A 51 -5.61 8.44 -2.11
C LEU A 51 -6.00 9.69 -2.90
N LYS A 52 -6.23 9.56 -4.19
CA LYS A 52 -6.45 10.71 -5.10
C LYS A 52 -7.64 11.58 -4.71
N ASP A 53 -8.69 10.98 -4.14
CA ASP A 53 -9.92 11.71 -3.82
C ASP A 53 -9.93 12.26 -2.39
N ILE A 54 -8.86 12.06 -1.62
CA ILE A 54 -8.74 12.54 -0.25
C ILE A 54 -8.44 14.04 -0.26
N ASN A 55 -9.24 14.81 0.48
CA ASN A 55 -8.97 16.22 0.72
C ASN A 55 -8.02 16.34 1.92
N ILE A 56 -6.78 16.77 1.65
CA ILE A 56 -5.72 16.83 2.65
C ILE A 56 -6.06 17.74 3.83
N ARG A 57 -6.87 18.79 3.59
CA ARG A 57 -7.22 19.77 4.62
C ARG A 57 -8.22 19.23 5.64
N HIS A 58 -9.02 18.26 5.25
CA HIS A 58 -10.12 17.74 6.08
C HIS A 58 -10.04 16.23 6.27
N VAL A 59 -8.85 15.68 6.08
CA VAL A 59 -8.67 14.23 6.18
C VAL A 59 -8.56 13.79 7.63
N HIS A 60 -9.19 12.66 7.95
CA HIS A 60 -8.98 11.97 9.21
C HIS A 60 -8.57 10.52 8.95
N ARG A 61 -8.05 9.89 10.02
CA ARG A 61 -7.46 8.56 9.94
C ARG A 61 -8.36 7.51 9.29
N GLY A 62 -9.65 7.50 9.66
CA GLY A 62 -10.59 6.51 9.16
C GLY A 62 -10.72 6.51 7.65
N GLN A 63 -10.70 7.70 7.03
CA GLN A 63 -10.76 7.81 5.58
C GLN A 63 -9.54 7.17 4.91
N ILE A 64 -8.37 7.40 5.49
CA ILE A 64 -7.12 6.85 4.93
C ILE A 64 -7.10 5.34 5.09
N GLU A 65 -7.49 4.84 6.26
CA GLU A 65 -7.55 3.40 6.53
C GLU A 65 -8.49 2.70 5.54
N ASP A 66 -9.65 3.29 5.28
CA ASP A 66 -10.60 2.74 4.32
C ASP A 66 -10.00 2.68 2.91
N CYS A 67 -9.34 3.75 2.49
CA CYS A 67 -8.69 3.81 1.18
C CYS A 67 -7.58 2.76 1.05
N LEU A 68 -6.76 2.60 2.10
CA LEU A 68 -5.67 1.62 2.09
C LEU A 68 -6.19 0.18 2.10
N ASN A 69 -7.25 -0.08 2.86
CA ASN A 69 -7.88 -1.40 2.88
C ASN A 69 -8.49 -1.74 1.52
N GLN A 70 -9.16 -0.78 0.89
CA GLN A 70 -9.70 -0.98 -0.45
C GLN A 70 -8.58 -1.25 -1.46
N GLU A 71 -7.47 -0.52 -1.35
CA GLU A 71 -6.32 -0.74 -2.23
C GLU A 71 -5.70 -2.12 -2.01
N TYR A 72 -5.61 -2.57 -0.76
CA TYR A 72 -5.12 -3.91 -0.45
C TYR A 72 -5.98 -4.98 -1.14
N TYR A 73 -7.30 -4.89 -0.99
CA TYR A 73 -8.21 -5.83 -1.64
C TYR A 73 -8.16 -5.73 -3.16
N HIS A 74 -8.00 -4.52 -3.68
CA HIS A 74 -7.88 -4.30 -5.13
C HIS A 74 -6.64 -4.97 -5.69
N ARG A 75 -5.49 -4.83 -5.02
CA ARG A 75 -4.25 -5.50 -5.40
C ARG A 75 -4.37 -7.02 -5.28
N CYS A 76 -5.09 -7.49 -4.25
CA CYS A 76 -5.40 -8.91 -4.07
C CYS A 76 -6.16 -9.45 -5.26
N ALA A 77 -7.22 -8.75 -5.66
CA ALA A 77 -8.05 -9.16 -6.79
C ALA A 77 -7.25 -9.21 -8.09
N LYS A 78 -6.33 -8.25 -8.28
CA LYS A 78 -5.46 -8.25 -9.46
C LYS A 78 -4.56 -9.48 -9.51
N LEU A 79 -3.96 -9.85 -8.37
CA LEU A 79 -3.11 -11.02 -8.29
C LEU A 79 -3.91 -12.31 -8.49
N MET A 80 -5.11 -12.38 -7.93
CA MET A 80 -5.96 -13.57 -8.06
C MET A 80 -6.37 -13.87 -9.49
N LYS A 81 -6.43 -12.86 -10.36
CA LYS A 81 -6.71 -13.09 -11.78
C LYS A 81 -5.64 -13.94 -12.45
N TYR A 82 -4.45 -13.95 -11.93
CA TYR A 82 -3.32 -14.70 -12.47
C TYR A 82 -3.02 -15.95 -11.64
N SER A 83 -3.87 -16.26 -10.65
CA SER A 83 -3.58 -17.29 -9.66
C SER A 83 -3.61 -18.70 -10.25
N SER A 84 -2.51 -19.41 -10.05
CA SER A 84 -2.44 -20.87 -10.21
C SER A 84 -1.80 -21.48 -8.97
N LYS A 85 -2.24 -21.11 -7.80
CA LYS A 85 -1.91 -21.73 -6.52
C LYS A 85 -0.42 -21.81 -6.16
N SER A 86 0.36 -20.77 -6.42
CA SER A 86 1.74 -20.71 -5.97
C SER A 86 1.83 -20.01 -4.61
N ASP A 87 2.40 -20.69 -3.62
CA ASP A 87 2.54 -20.13 -2.27
C ASP A 87 3.45 -18.91 -2.22
N GLU A 88 4.42 -18.82 -3.12
CA GLU A 88 5.35 -17.69 -3.17
C GLU A 88 4.65 -16.37 -3.44
N ASP A 89 3.59 -16.41 -4.23
CA ASP A 89 2.84 -15.19 -4.59
C ASP A 89 2.08 -14.62 -3.39
N PHE A 90 1.68 -15.49 -2.46
CA PHE A 90 1.07 -15.06 -1.20
C PHE A 90 2.05 -14.30 -0.32
N TYR A 91 3.34 -14.66 -0.32
CA TYR A 91 4.34 -13.93 0.45
C TYR A 91 4.50 -12.50 -0.02
N LEU A 92 4.54 -12.29 -1.34
CA LEU A 92 4.62 -10.94 -1.89
C LEU A 92 3.40 -10.13 -1.49
N PHE A 93 2.26 -10.79 -1.41
CA PHE A 93 1.01 -10.18 -1.00
C PHE A 93 1.02 -9.78 0.47
N GLU A 94 1.55 -10.66 1.33
CA GLU A 94 1.69 -10.38 2.75
C GLU A 94 2.57 -9.17 3.01
N ILE A 95 3.62 -8.97 2.21
CA ILE A 95 4.49 -7.79 2.34
C ILE A 95 3.69 -6.50 2.14
N ILE A 96 2.78 -6.48 1.18
CA ILE A 96 1.90 -5.33 0.96
C ILE A 96 1.00 -5.11 2.17
N GLY A 97 0.47 -6.17 2.75
CA GLY A 97 -0.33 -6.10 3.97
C GLY A 97 0.44 -5.51 5.14
N VAL A 98 1.68 -5.95 5.34
CA VAL A 98 2.58 -5.40 6.38
C VAL A 98 2.83 -3.91 6.13
N GLU A 99 3.11 -3.54 4.89
CA GLU A 99 3.35 -2.15 4.51
C GLU A 99 2.16 -1.25 4.86
N ILE A 100 0.95 -1.69 4.52
CA ILE A 100 -0.28 -0.96 4.85
C ILE A 100 -0.46 -0.84 6.36
N ASN A 101 -0.22 -1.93 7.10
CA ASN A 101 -0.33 -1.91 8.55
C ASN A 101 0.67 -0.94 9.20
N LEU A 102 1.89 -0.85 8.68
CA LEU A 102 2.88 0.11 9.17
C LEU A 102 2.42 1.55 8.95
N ILE A 103 1.81 1.82 7.80
CA ILE A 103 1.24 3.15 7.53
C ILE A 103 0.11 3.44 8.53
N MET A 104 -0.77 2.47 8.75
CA MET A 104 -1.88 2.63 9.69
C MET A 104 -1.40 2.85 11.11
N ASP A 105 -0.35 2.15 11.54
CA ASP A 105 0.24 2.34 12.87
C ASP A 105 0.76 3.76 13.05
N LYS A 106 1.39 4.32 12.01
CA LYS A 106 1.83 5.71 12.04
C LYS A 106 0.65 6.67 12.19
N LEU A 107 -0.43 6.43 11.46
CA LEU A 107 -1.64 7.27 11.54
C LEU A 107 -2.26 7.22 12.92
N VAL A 108 -2.30 6.03 13.53
CA VAL A 108 -2.79 5.87 14.91
C VAL A 108 -1.93 6.69 15.88
N SER A 109 -0.61 6.62 15.74
CA SER A 109 0.30 7.35 16.61
C SER A 109 0.10 8.87 16.52
N LEU A 110 -0.18 9.38 15.34
CA LEU A 110 -0.43 10.81 15.14
C LEU A 110 -1.76 11.24 15.74
N GLN A 111 -2.77 10.39 15.66
CA GLN A 111 -4.09 10.71 16.22
C GLN A 111 -4.09 10.66 17.74
N ALA A 112 -3.25 9.83 18.35
CA ALA A 112 -3.14 9.70 19.80
C ALA A 112 -2.53 10.94 20.47
N LYS A 113 -1.90 11.81 19.69
CA LYS A 113 -1.40 13.08 20.17
C LYS A 113 -2.50 14.13 20.18
#